data_0b91339cf2453d96d1e92715286c5879
#
_entry.id   0b91339cf2453d96d1e92715286c5879
#
_cell.length_a   1.000
_cell.length_b   1.000
_cell.length_c   1.000
_cell.angle_alpha   90.00
_cell.angle_beta   90.00
_cell.angle_gamma   90.00
#
_symmetry.space_group_name_H-M   'P 1'
#
loop_
_entity.id
_entity.type
_entity.pdbx_description
1 polymer ?
#
loop_
_entity_poly.entity_id
_entity_poly.type
_entity_poly.pdbx_seq_one_letter_code
_entity_poly.pdbx_strand_id
1 'polypeptide(L)'
;MSLCLYKCTLFPNKTISQNMNNQKWSIGFISLAFLFITSSSAEFIIQQVTKGRGIEYNSSYSLEENLGVTRELREERPSSKIVTITSFSVIKGRGEPYESSVFEAAGYKWRLVLYVNGNKNDGGNDHISLYARIEETNSLPLGWEVNVDLKLFVHNGKLHKYLTVTDGLVKRYNNAKKEWGFGQLIPRSTFYNANEGYLDQDTGSFGAEIFIVKPAQQQEKVTFISNPPNNVFTWKILRFSTLEDKFYYSDDFLVEDRYWRLGFNPKGDGGGRPHALPIFLFAQGHKANAVATNTWGAVNLRLKNQRSTNHRQIYCKKNNQKKKFISRRENHH
;
A
#
# COMPACT_ATOMS: atom_id res chain seq x y z
N MET A 1 -47.52 16.31 19.99
CA MET A 1 -46.39 15.38 20.16
C MET A 1 -45.14 16.11 19.66
N SER A 2 -44.19 16.41 20.53
CA SER A 2 -42.95 17.03 20.11
C SER A 2 -41.89 15.96 19.94
N LEU A 3 -41.28 15.88 18.79
CA LEU A 3 -40.22 14.95 18.49
C LEU A 3 -38.88 15.62 18.86
N CYS A 4 -38.13 15.07 19.80
CA CYS A 4 -36.77 15.53 20.08
C CYS A 4 -35.81 14.47 19.53
N LEU A 5 -35.04 14.82 18.54
CA LEU A 5 -33.93 14.01 18.07
C LEU A 5 -32.70 14.35 18.89
N TYR A 6 -32.16 13.36 19.61
CA TYR A 6 -31.04 13.53 20.52
C TYR A 6 -29.82 12.74 20.04
N LYS A 7 -28.70 13.40 20.16
CA LYS A 7 -27.35 12.88 20.21
C LYS A 7 -26.81 12.28 18.92
N CYS A 8 -26.26 13.15 18.09
CA CYS A 8 -25.23 12.75 17.15
C CYS A 8 -23.92 12.63 17.99
N THR A 9 -23.52 11.43 18.37
CA THR A 9 -22.23 11.19 18.99
C THR A 9 -21.32 10.76 17.86
N LEU A 10 -20.42 11.64 17.41
CA LEU A 10 -19.38 11.29 16.46
C LEU A 10 -18.23 10.69 17.26
N PHE A 11 -17.98 9.40 17.04
CA PHE A 11 -16.82 8.70 17.58
C PHE A 11 -15.60 8.95 16.67
N PRO A 12 -14.37 8.60 17.10
CA PRO A 12 -13.14 9.13 16.55
C PRO A 12 -13.11 9.16 15.02
N ASN A 13 -12.87 10.33 14.47
CA ASN A 13 -12.88 10.58 13.04
C ASN A 13 -11.54 10.22 12.43
N LYS A 14 -11.58 9.44 11.35
CA LYS A 14 -10.46 9.26 10.45
C LYS A 14 -10.59 10.32 9.36
N THR A 15 -9.74 11.33 9.36
CA THR A 15 -9.68 12.34 8.31
C THR A 15 -8.72 11.85 7.24
N ILE A 16 -9.24 11.52 6.06
CA ILE A 16 -8.46 11.05 4.90
C ILE A 16 -8.45 12.16 3.87
N SER A 17 -7.30 12.76 3.60
CA SER A 17 -7.12 13.63 2.45
C SER A 17 -6.65 12.79 1.26
N GLN A 18 -7.52 12.61 0.27
CA GLN A 18 -7.17 11.99 -1.01
C GLN A 18 -7.28 12.99 -2.13
N ASN A 19 -6.20 13.16 -2.90
CA ASN A 19 -6.28 13.68 -4.25
C ASN A 19 -6.68 12.52 -5.17
N MET A 20 -7.93 12.55 -5.65
CA MET A 20 -8.45 11.46 -6.49
C MET A 20 -8.25 11.74 -7.97
N ASN A 21 -7.45 10.91 -8.62
CA ASN A 21 -7.65 10.51 -10.01
C ASN A 21 -8.09 9.04 -10.03
N ASN A 22 -9.17 8.79 -10.76
CA ASN A 22 -9.95 7.55 -10.85
C ASN A 22 -9.14 6.26 -10.96
N GLN A 23 -9.35 5.30 -10.03
CA GLN A 23 -9.25 3.86 -10.33
C GLN A 23 -10.12 3.02 -9.37
N LYS A 24 -10.77 2.00 -9.94
CA LYS A 24 -11.64 1.01 -9.26
C LYS A 24 -10.78 -0.05 -8.56
N TRP A 25 -11.08 -0.38 -7.30
CA TRP A 25 -10.49 -1.53 -6.59
C TRP A 25 -11.54 -2.40 -5.91
N SER A 26 -11.31 -3.70 -5.98
CA SER A 26 -12.12 -4.76 -5.36
C SER A 26 -11.73 -4.96 -3.89
N ILE A 27 -12.70 -5.36 -3.07
CA ILE A 27 -12.59 -5.48 -1.61
C ILE A 27 -12.09 -6.88 -1.23
N GLY A 28 -10.95 -6.95 -0.53
CA GLY A 28 -10.48 -8.11 0.19
C GLY A 28 -10.71 -7.98 1.71
N PHE A 29 -11.08 -9.06 2.37
CA PHE A 29 -11.36 -9.15 3.81
C PHE A 29 -10.12 -8.89 4.66
N ILE A 30 -10.22 -8.03 5.69
CA ILE A 30 -9.19 -7.84 6.71
C ILE A 30 -9.78 -8.18 8.09
N SER A 31 -9.07 -9.08 8.76
CA SER A 31 -9.30 -9.57 10.13
C SER A 31 -8.98 -8.49 11.16
N LEU A 32 -9.80 -8.38 12.22
CA LEU A 32 -9.62 -7.41 13.32
C LEU A 32 -8.47 -7.84 14.25
N ALA A 33 -7.53 -6.92 14.48
CA ALA A 33 -6.59 -6.99 15.59
C ALA A 33 -6.89 -5.88 16.62
N PHE A 34 -7.01 -6.23 17.89
CA PHE A 34 -7.16 -5.28 19.00
C PHE A 34 -5.78 -4.86 19.53
N LEU A 35 -5.55 -3.56 19.62
CA LEU A 35 -4.37 -2.96 20.25
C LEU A 35 -4.75 -2.39 21.62
N PHE A 36 -4.07 -2.85 22.67
CA PHE A 36 -4.06 -2.20 23.98
C PHE A 36 -2.79 -1.38 24.14
N ILE A 37 -2.92 -0.10 24.45
CA ILE A 37 -1.80 0.79 24.75
C ILE A 37 -1.81 1.10 26.24
N THR A 38 -0.77 0.67 26.94
CA THR A 38 -0.44 1.14 28.30
C THR A 38 0.78 2.08 28.23
N SER A 39 0.68 3.20 28.90
CA SER A 39 1.68 4.26 28.92
C SER A 39 2.91 3.84 29.72
N SER A 40 4.02 3.77 29.09
CA SER A 40 5.43 4.07 29.38
C SER A 40 6.34 3.03 28.71
N SER A 41 7.24 3.52 27.84
CA SER A 41 8.16 2.77 27.00
C SER A 41 7.52 1.98 25.85
N ALA A 42 7.89 2.37 24.63
CA ALA A 42 7.37 1.78 23.39
C ALA A 42 8.02 0.41 23.14
N GLU A 43 7.36 -0.64 23.60
CA GLU A 43 7.58 -2.00 23.08
C GLU A 43 6.30 -2.46 22.39
N PHE A 44 6.39 -2.73 21.10
CA PHE A 44 5.28 -3.32 20.34
C PHE A 44 5.27 -4.83 20.54
N ILE A 45 4.30 -5.34 21.28
CA ILE A 45 4.03 -6.78 21.37
C ILE A 45 2.86 -7.11 20.44
N ILE A 46 3.13 -7.85 19.36
CA ILE A 46 2.10 -8.47 18.53
C ILE A 46 1.82 -9.86 19.11
N GLN A 47 0.69 -10.03 19.76
CA GLN A 47 0.19 -11.37 20.10
C GLN A 47 -0.77 -11.87 19.03
N GLN A 48 -0.35 -12.88 18.28
CA GLN A 48 -1.25 -13.73 17.51
C GLN A 48 -1.81 -14.82 18.42
N VAL A 49 -3.12 -14.85 18.61
CA VAL A 49 -3.79 -15.98 19.24
C VAL A 49 -4.13 -16.98 18.16
N THR A 50 -3.29 -18.01 18.01
CA THR A 50 -3.65 -19.26 17.31
C THR A 50 -3.88 -20.35 18.32
N LYS A 51 -5.10 -20.89 18.34
CA LYS A 51 -5.42 -22.10 19.09
C LYS A 51 -4.77 -23.31 18.39
N GLY A 52 -3.85 -23.98 19.09
CA GLY A 52 -3.45 -25.34 18.77
C GLY A 52 -1.95 -25.57 18.53
N ARG A 53 -1.33 -26.22 19.54
CA ARG A 53 0.00 -26.86 19.59
C ARG A 53 1.21 -25.95 19.70
N GLY A 54 1.89 -26.12 20.84
CA GLY A 54 3.10 -25.42 21.24
C GLY A 54 4.24 -25.57 20.21
N ILE A 55 4.71 -24.43 19.80
CA ILE A 55 6.04 -24.20 19.27
C ILE A 55 6.54 -22.97 20.02
N GLU A 56 7.54 -23.15 20.88
CA GLU A 56 8.29 -22.05 21.46
C GLU A 56 8.98 -21.29 20.34
N TYR A 57 8.54 -20.06 20.08
CA TYR A 57 9.29 -19.12 19.27
C TYR A 57 10.17 -18.28 20.19
N ASN A 58 11.44 -18.60 20.25
CA ASN A 58 12.48 -17.68 20.67
C ASN A 58 12.57 -16.58 19.60
N SER A 59 11.90 -15.46 19.80
CA SER A 59 11.98 -14.30 18.92
C SER A 59 12.97 -13.28 19.45
N SER A 60 14.25 -13.53 19.24
CA SER A 60 15.23 -12.47 19.10
C SER A 60 15.61 -12.37 17.62
N TYR A 61 14.71 -11.86 16.79
CA TYR A 61 15.08 -11.45 15.44
C TYR A 61 15.75 -10.08 15.55
N SER A 62 17.08 -10.07 15.57
CA SER A 62 17.84 -8.90 15.19
C SER A 62 17.54 -8.63 13.71
N LEU A 63 17.10 -7.41 13.35
CA LEU A 63 16.84 -6.96 11.98
C LEU A 63 18.09 -6.95 11.08
N GLU A 64 19.23 -7.47 11.55
CA GLU A 64 20.51 -7.46 10.84
C GLU A 64 20.87 -8.77 10.12
N GLU A 65 20.10 -9.86 10.26
CA GLU A 65 20.58 -11.19 9.83
C GLU A 65 20.20 -11.64 8.42
N ASN A 66 19.56 -10.84 7.54
CA ASN A 66 19.25 -11.28 6.18
C ASN A 66 19.44 -10.25 5.05
N LEU A 67 20.39 -9.34 5.18
CA LEU A 67 20.82 -8.45 4.08
C LEU A 67 21.94 -9.09 3.25
N GLY A 68 21.85 -10.39 2.98
CA GLY A 68 22.78 -11.13 2.16
C GLY A 68 22.33 -11.28 0.72
N VAL A 69 23.28 -11.44 -0.21
CA VAL A 69 22.98 -11.77 -1.61
C VAL A 69 22.28 -13.12 -1.66
N THR A 70 21.02 -13.13 -2.13
CA THR A 70 20.22 -14.34 -2.35
C THR A 70 20.43 -14.87 -3.77
N ARG A 71 20.35 -16.19 -3.90
CA ARG A 71 20.46 -16.93 -5.17
C ARG A 71 19.38 -17.98 -5.23
N GLU A 72 18.47 -17.84 -6.19
CA GLU A 72 17.36 -18.78 -6.37
C GLU A 72 17.14 -19.08 -7.86
N LEU A 73 16.60 -20.27 -8.14
CA LEU A 73 16.24 -20.65 -9.52
C LEU A 73 14.75 -20.36 -9.76
N ARG A 74 14.47 -19.65 -10.86
CA ARG A 74 13.10 -19.40 -11.31
C ARG A 74 12.90 -19.76 -12.78
N GLU A 75 11.66 -19.97 -13.20
CA GLU A 75 11.30 -20.33 -14.58
C GLU A 75 11.10 -19.12 -15.47
N GLU A 76 10.64 -17.98 -14.89
CA GLU A 76 10.34 -16.77 -15.65
C GLU A 76 11.60 -16.11 -16.18
N ARG A 77 11.49 -15.65 -17.43
CA ARG A 77 12.55 -14.91 -18.10
C ARG A 77 12.75 -13.53 -17.48
N PRO A 78 14.00 -13.01 -17.48
CA PRO A 78 14.26 -11.60 -17.14
C PRO A 78 13.47 -10.66 -18.05
N SER A 79 12.83 -9.66 -17.47
CA SER A 79 11.91 -8.77 -18.20
C SER A 79 12.58 -7.59 -18.91
N SER A 80 13.81 -7.19 -18.50
CA SER A 80 14.43 -5.98 -19.06
C SER A 80 15.43 -6.29 -20.17
N LYS A 81 16.33 -7.26 -19.98
CA LYS A 81 17.34 -7.63 -20.98
C LYS A 81 17.77 -9.07 -20.80
N ILE A 82 17.98 -9.75 -21.95
CA ILE A 82 18.74 -11.00 -22.03
C ILE A 82 19.83 -10.81 -23.07
N VAL A 83 21.03 -11.26 -22.72
CA VAL A 83 22.19 -11.30 -23.61
C VAL A 83 22.67 -12.74 -23.69
N THR A 84 22.69 -13.30 -24.87
CA THR A 84 23.26 -14.61 -25.16
C THR A 84 24.58 -14.42 -25.86
N ILE A 85 25.63 -15.02 -25.34
CA ILE A 85 27.01 -14.93 -25.84
C ILE A 85 27.41 -16.30 -26.32
N THR A 86 27.63 -16.41 -27.61
CA THR A 86 28.23 -17.58 -28.27
C THR A 86 29.76 -17.41 -28.34
N SER A 87 30.48 -18.52 -28.41
CA SER A 87 31.96 -18.51 -28.36
C SER A 87 32.49 -17.77 -27.10
N PHE A 88 31.94 -18.16 -25.96
CA PHE A 88 32.22 -17.54 -24.65
C PHE A 88 33.70 -17.65 -24.27
N SER A 89 34.40 -18.69 -24.74
CA SER A 89 35.81 -18.86 -24.60
C SER A 89 36.66 -17.71 -25.20
N VAL A 90 36.17 -17.08 -26.26
CA VAL A 90 36.86 -15.95 -26.91
C VAL A 90 36.87 -14.71 -26.02
N ILE A 91 35.74 -14.36 -25.42
CA ILE A 91 35.67 -13.20 -24.51
C ILE A 91 36.48 -13.46 -23.21
N LYS A 92 36.52 -14.70 -22.75
CA LYS A 92 37.33 -15.09 -21.59
C LYS A 92 38.82 -14.78 -21.81
N GLY A 93 39.31 -14.96 -23.04
CA GLY A 93 40.72 -14.70 -23.40
C GLY A 93 41.05 -13.21 -23.50
N ARG A 94 40.08 -12.32 -23.69
CA ARG A 94 40.35 -10.86 -23.90
C ARG A 94 40.78 -10.11 -22.61
N GLY A 95 40.35 -10.58 -21.45
CA GLY A 95 40.68 -9.95 -20.16
C GLY A 95 39.88 -8.69 -19.83
N GLU A 96 39.22 -8.10 -20.83
CA GLU A 96 38.35 -6.92 -20.67
C GLU A 96 36.90 -7.31 -20.43
N PRO A 97 36.11 -6.47 -19.74
CA PRO A 97 34.68 -6.74 -19.59
C PRO A 97 33.93 -6.65 -20.94
N TYR A 98 32.93 -7.50 -21.11
CA TYR A 98 32.01 -7.39 -22.22
C TYR A 98 30.91 -6.39 -21.87
N GLU A 99 30.63 -5.45 -22.76
CA GLU A 99 29.54 -4.48 -22.65
C GLU A 99 28.44 -4.82 -23.67
N SER A 100 27.19 -4.94 -23.21
CA SER A 100 26.06 -5.19 -24.10
C SER A 100 25.70 -3.95 -24.93
N SER A 101 24.88 -4.12 -25.97
CA SER A 101 24.17 -2.98 -26.54
C SER A 101 23.33 -2.27 -25.50
N VAL A 102 23.18 -0.94 -25.67
CA VAL A 102 22.26 -0.14 -24.85
C VAL A 102 20.83 -0.68 -25.03
N PHE A 103 20.07 -0.71 -23.97
CA PHE A 103 18.65 -1.07 -23.97
C PHE A 103 17.86 -0.10 -23.10
N GLU A 104 16.56 -0.03 -23.33
CA GLU A 104 15.65 0.82 -22.55
C GLU A 104 14.87 -0.02 -21.55
N ALA A 105 14.84 0.44 -20.30
CA ALA A 105 14.01 -0.14 -19.24
C ALA A 105 13.56 0.95 -18.28
N ALA A 106 12.26 0.93 -17.93
CA ALA A 106 11.65 1.86 -16.98
C ALA A 106 11.91 3.34 -17.26
N GLY A 107 12.03 3.72 -18.55
CA GLY A 107 12.24 5.11 -19.01
C GLY A 107 13.69 5.61 -18.94
N TYR A 108 14.66 4.72 -18.72
CA TYR A 108 16.09 5.03 -18.72
C TYR A 108 16.82 4.09 -19.65
N LYS A 109 18.02 4.49 -20.07
CA LYS A 109 18.91 3.70 -20.90
C LYS A 109 19.95 2.99 -20.06
N TRP A 110 20.21 1.74 -20.39
CA TRP A 110 21.04 0.83 -19.61
C TRP A 110 21.96 0.02 -20.49
N ARG A 111 23.02 -0.49 -19.88
CA ARG A 111 23.95 -1.45 -20.45
C ARG A 111 24.31 -2.51 -19.42
N LEU A 112 24.44 -3.75 -19.82
CA LEU A 112 25.02 -4.80 -18.99
C LEU A 112 26.54 -4.83 -19.19
N VAL A 113 27.28 -4.96 -18.08
CA VAL A 113 28.73 -5.06 -18.06
C VAL A 113 29.11 -6.38 -17.40
N LEU A 114 29.69 -7.28 -18.17
CA LEU A 114 30.01 -8.65 -17.77
C LEU A 114 31.54 -8.83 -17.65
N TYR A 115 31.99 -9.18 -16.47
CA TYR A 115 33.38 -9.56 -16.22
C TYR A 115 33.47 -11.09 -16.14
N VAL A 116 33.87 -11.73 -17.23
CA VAL A 116 33.98 -13.21 -17.31
C VAL A 116 35.08 -13.79 -16.46
N ASN A 117 36.08 -12.98 -16.12
CA ASN A 117 37.20 -13.32 -15.23
C ASN A 117 37.04 -12.73 -13.81
N GLY A 118 35.87 -12.12 -13.54
CA GLY A 118 35.51 -11.48 -12.28
C GLY A 118 36.08 -10.08 -12.13
N ASN A 119 35.30 -9.22 -11.46
CA ASN A 119 35.76 -7.89 -11.08
C ASN A 119 36.49 -7.96 -9.73
N LYS A 120 37.83 -7.94 -9.79
CA LYS A 120 38.68 -8.05 -8.59
C LYS A 120 38.47 -6.91 -7.60
N ASN A 121 38.08 -5.72 -8.11
CA ASN A 121 37.84 -4.54 -7.26
C ASN A 121 36.56 -4.66 -6.44
N ASP A 122 35.66 -5.61 -6.79
CA ASP A 122 34.41 -5.87 -6.10
C ASP A 122 34.31 -7.34 -5.61
N GLY A 123 35.46 -7.89 -5.18
CA GLY A 123 35.52 -9.22 -4.59
C GLY A 123 35.18 -10.37 -5.56
N GLY A 124 35.21 -10.13 -6.86
CA GLY A 124 34.83 -11.08 -7.90
C GLY A 124 35.89 -12.14 -8.24
N ASN A 125 36.93 -12.34 -7.38
CA ASN A 125 37.87 -13.40 -7.59
C ASN A 125 37.17 -14.76 -7.71
N ASP A 126 37.58 -15.55 -8.72
CA ASP A 126 37.01 -16.86 -9.01
C ASP A 126 35.51 -16.89 -9.32
N HIS A 127 34.91 -15.73 -9.60
CA HIS A 127 33.50 -15.60 -10.00
C HIS A 127 33.36 -14.96 -11.39
N ILE A 128 32.21 -15.09 -11.97
CA ILE A 128 31.71 -14.19 -13.01
C ILE A 128 31.00 -13.05 -12.31
N SER A 129 31.24 -11.80 -12.75
CA SER A 129 30.58 -10.62 -12.20
C SER A 129 29.71 -9.96 -13.28
N LEU A 130 28.55 -9.44 -12.88
CA LEU A 130 27.63 -8.77 -13.79
C LEU A 130 27.09 -7.49 -13.13
N TYR A 131 27.01 -6.43 -13.94
CA TYR A 131 26.54 -5.12 -13.52
C TYR A 131 25.55 -4.55 -14.53
N ALA A 132 24.67 -3.68 -14.03
CA ALA A 132 23.83 -2.80 -14.85
C ALA A 132 24.36 -1.38 -14.70
N ARG A 133 24.66 -0.71 -15.82
CA ARG A 133 25.11 0.66 -15.87
C ARG A 133 24.05 1.52 -16.53
N ILE A 134 23.74 2.67 -15.89
CA ILE A 134 22.83 3.66 -16.49
C ILE A 134 23.61 4.49 -17.51
N GLU A 135 23.02 4.68 -18.68
CA GLU A 135 23.62 5.35 -19.83
C GLU A 135 22.91 6.69 -20.13
N GLU A 136 23.50 7.51 -20.99
CA GLU A 136 22.95 8.79 -21.47
C GLU A 136 22.50 9.74 -20.34
N THR A 137 23.23 9.75 -19.25
CA THR A 137 22.89 10.52 -18.03
C THR A 137 23.05 12.03 -18.18
N ASN A 138 23.67 12.52 -19.28
CA ASN A 138 23.84 13.94 -19.54
C ASN A 138 22.50 14.67 -19.84
N SER A 139 21.47 13.91 -20.21
CA SER A 139 20.11 14.44 -20.42
C SER A 139 19.30 14.54 -19.13
N LEU A 140 19.80 14.01 -18.01
CA LEU A 140 19.12 14.02 -16.74
C LEU A 140 19.37 15.35 -15.99
N PRO A 141 18.42 15.81 -15.15
CA PRO A 141 18.58 17.05 -14.39
C PRO A 141 19.78 17.03 -13.45
N LEU A 142 20.34 18.20 -13.13
CA LEU A 142 21.41 18.30 -12.15
C LEU A 142 20.95 17.69 -10.80
N GLY A 143 21.80 16.85 -10.21
CA GLY A 143 21.48 16.16 -8.96
C GLY A 143 20.53 14.98 -9.10
N TRP A 144 20.39 14.43 -10.31
CA TRP A 144 19.52 13.27 -10.56
C TRP A 144 19.89 12.08 -9.68
N GLU A 145 18.86 11.35 -9.28
CA GLU A 145 18.94 10.07 -8.60
C GLU A 145 17.90 9.11 -9.14
N VAL A 146 18.30 7.87 -9.35
CA VAL A 146 17.41 6.79 -9.79
C VAL A 146 17.54 5.61 -8.84
N ASN A 147 16.47 5.32 -8.13
CA ASN A 147 16.41 4.22 -7.18
C ASN A 147 15.86 2.97 -7.89
N VAL A 148 16.59 1.87 -7.81
CA VAL A 148 16.33 0.65 -8.60
C VAL A 148 16.30 -0.57 -7.69
N ASP A 149 15.25 -1.39 -7.82
CA ASP A 149 15.28 -2.81 -7.46
C ASP A 149 15.92 -3.56 -8.62
N LEU A 150 17.14 -4.08 -8.40
CA LEU A 150 17.96 -4.74 -9.42
C LEU A 150 18.04 -6.23 -9.16
N LYS A 151 17.69 -7.02 -10.19
CA LYS A 151 17.93 -8.46 -10.21
C LYS A 151 18.77 -8.82 -11.43
N LEU A 152 19.82 -9.63 -11.22
CA LEU A 152 20.67 -10.13 -12.29
C LEU A 152 20.53 -11.65 -12.41
N PHE A 153 20.73 -12.14 -13.62
CA PHE A 153 20.38 -13.51 -13.98
C PHE A 153 21.46 -14.22 -14.76
N VAL A 154 21.56 -15.53 -14.55
CA VAL A 154 22.30 -16.47 -15.41
C VAL A 154 21.35 -17.59 -15.81
N HIS A 155 21.23 -17.83 -17.11
CA HIS A 155 20.39 -18.92 -17.61
C HIS A 155 21.07 -20.27 -17.41
N ASN A 156 20.33 -21.24 -16.91
CA ASN A 156 20.68 -22.63 -16.84
C ASN A 156 19.94 -23.39 -17.94
N GLY A 157 20.65 -23.74 -19.01
CA GLY A 157 20.07 -24.39 -20.17
C GLY A 157 19.58 -25.82 -19.90
N LYS A 158 20.22 -26.52 -18.97
CA LYS A 158 19.86 -27.90 -18.60
C LYS A 158 18.55 -27.96 -17.80
N LEU A 159 18.35 -27.00 -16.89
CA LEU A 159 17.15 -26.93 -16.05
C LEU A 159 16.05 -26.07 -16.69
N HIS A 160 16.34 -25.34 -17.76
CA HIS A 160 15.47 -24.32 -18.36
C HIS A 160 15.02 -23.26 -17.35
N LYS A 161 15.90 -22.87 -16.43
CA LYS A 161 15.66 -21.91 -15.36
C LYS A 161 16.70 -20.80 -15.36
N TYR A 162 16.39 -19.74 -14.64
CA TYR A 162 17.27 -18.60 -14.44
C TYR A 162 17.74 -18.53 -12.99
N LEU A 163 19.05 -18.61 -12.77
CA LEU A 163 19.63 -18.25 -11.49
C LEU A 163 19.43 -16.75 -11.30
N THR A 164 18.58 -16.38 -10.34
CA THR A 164 18.29 -15.02 -9.95
C THR A 164 19.19 -14.62 -8.81
N VAL A 165 19.89 -13.50 -8.95
CA VAL A 165 20.79 -12.96 -7.92
C VAL A 165 20.32 -11.56 -7.54
N THR A 166 20.04 -11.35 -6.26
CA THR A 166 19.61 -10.09 -5.67
C THR A 166 20.03 -10.02 -4.21
N ASP A 167 20.15 -8.82 -3.66
CA ASP A 167 20.33 -8.62 -2.22
C ASP A 167 19.12 -7.93 -1.57
N GLY A 168 18.04 -7.72 -2.33
CA GLY A 168 16.83 -7.05 -1.84
C GLY A 168 17.01 -5.56 -1.52
N LEU A 169 18.20 -4.99 -1.77
CA LEU A 169 18.48 -3.59 -1.48
C LEU A 169 18.23 -2.70 -2.69
N VAL A 170 17.66 -1.53 -2.44
CA VAL A 170 17.49 -0.49 -3.46
C VAL A 170 18.86 0.04 -3.90
N LYS A 171 19.17 -0.08 -5.19
CA LYS A 171 20.39 0.46 -5.79
C LYS A 171 20.17 1.91 -6.18
N ARG A 172 20.93 2.80 -5.58
CA ARG A 172 20.83 4.24 -5.80
C ARG A 172 21.84 4.67 -6.86
N TYR A 173 21.37 4.92 -8.07
CA TYR A 173 22.17 5.44 -9.17
C TYR A 173 22.17 6.97 -9.11
N ASN A 174 23.34 7.55 -9.35
CA ASN A 174 23.54 9.00 -9.42
C ASN A 174 24.81 9.32 -10.23
N ASN A 175 25.17 10.59 -10.33
CA ASN A 175 26.35 10.99 -11.11
C ASN A 175 27.66 10.40 -10.58
N ALA A 176 27.77 10.14 -9.28
CA ALA A 176 28.98 9.55 -8.67
C ALA A 176 29.01 8.01 -8.81
N LYS A 177 27.87 7.35 -8.90
CA LYS A 177 27.77 5.90 -9.03
C LYS A 177 26.73 5.50 -10.07
N LYS A 178 27.19 5.21 -11.27
CA LYS A 178 26.38 4.88 -12.45
C LYS A 178 26.24 3.38 -12.68
N GLU A 179 26.92 2.54 -11.90
CA GLU A 179 26.96 1.10 -12.08
C GLU A 179 26.74 0.39 -10.75
N TRP A 180 25.86 -0.62 -10.77
CA TRP A 180 25.56 -1.51 -9.66
C TRP A 180 25.40 -2.93 -10.16
N GLY A 181 25.79 -3.92 -9.35
CA GLY A 181 25.67 -5.32 -9.67
C GLY A 181 26.28 -6.22 -8.60
N PHE A 182 26.71 -7.39 -9.01
CA PHE A 182 27.25 -8.40 -8.11
C PHE A 182 28.64 -8.88 -8.60
N GLY A 183 29.68 -8.56 -7.82
CA GLY A 183 31.04 -9.03 -8.06
C GLY A 183 31.11 -10.56 -8.03
N GLN A 184 30.35 -11.19 -7.16
CA GLN A 184 30.22 -12.64 -7.01
C GLN A 184 28.87 -13.13 -7.52
N LEU A 185 28.58 -12.98 -8.83
CA LEU A 185 27.33 -13.42 -9.41
C LEU A 185 27.18 -14.95 -9.34
N ILE A 186 28.15 -15.68 -9.91
CA ILE A 186 28.24 -17.14 -9.92
C ILE A 186 29.69 -17.58 -9.87
N PRO A 187 30.08 -18.61 -9.08
CA PRO A 187 31.42 -19.18 -9.11
C PRO A 187 31.79 -19.65 -10.50
N ARG A 188 33.02 -19.35 -10.97
CA ARG A 188 33.52 -19.83 -12.27
C ARG A 188 33.56 -21.36 -12.34
N SER A 189 33.91 -22.02 -11.24
CA SER A 189 33.86 -23.47 -11.15
C SER A 189 32.49 -24.04 -11.45
N THR A 190 31.39 -23.39 -10.96
CA THR A 190 30.02 -23.77 -11.25
C THR A 190 29.61 -23.43 -12.68
N PHE A 191 29.94 -22.21 -13.15
CA PHE A 191 29.55 -21.77 -14.49
C PHE A 191 30.17 -22.59 -15.61
N TYR A 192 31.44 -22.99 -15.48
CA TYR A 192 32.16 -23.77 -16.49
C TYR A 192 32.00 -25.29 -16.34
N ASN A 193 31.34 -25.76 -15.27
CA ASN A 193 31.05 -27.18 -15.10
C ASN A 193 29.93 -27.61 -16.05
N ALA A 194 30.22 -28.45 -17.00
CA ALA A 194 29.24 -28.96 -17.98
C ALA A 194 28.05 -29.67 -17.33
N ASN A 195 28.23 -30.22 -16.11
CA ASN A 195 27.16 -30.89 -15.37
C ASN A 195 26.13 -29.90 -14.79
N GLU A 196 26.51 -28.66 -14.57
CA GLU A 196 25.67 -27.62 -13.99
C GLU A 196 24.73 -26.94 -15.01
N GLY A 197 25.12 -26.90 -16.31
CA GLY A 197 24.25 -26.43 -17.40
C GLY A 197 24.16 -24.91 -17.58
N TYR A 198 25.09 -24.12 -17.04
CA TYR A 198 25.14 -22.67 -17.26
C TYR A 198 25.90 -22.25 -18.52
N LEU A 199 26.87 -23.06 -18.92
CA LEU A 199 27.57 -22.92 -20.20
C LEU A 199 27.29 -24.19 -21.03
N ASP A 200 26.63 -24.03 -22.18
CA ASP A 200 26.33 -25.11 -23.08
C ASP A 200 26.90 -24.80 -24.48
N GLN A 201 27.65 -25.72 -25.06
CA GLN A 201 28.30 -25.57 -26.37
C GLN A 201 28.99 -24.20 -26.52
N ASP A 202 29.78 -23.79 -25.52
CA ASP A 202 30.48 -22.49 -25.46
C ASP A 202 29.52 -21.27 -25.53
N THR A 203 28.26 -21.47 -25.12
CA THR A 203 27.21 -20.44 -25.12
C THR A 203 26.70 -20.22 -23.70
N GLY A 204 26.68 -18.97 -23.24
CA GLY A 204 26.13 -18.56 -21.94
C GLY A 204 25.16 -17.41 -22.09
N SER A 205 24.12 -17.37 -21.25
CA SER A 205 23.12 -16.29 -21.30
C SER A 205 22.96 -15.63 -19.94
N PHE A 206 22.93 -14.30 -19.97
CA PHE A 206 22.81 -13.42 -18.81
C PHE A 206 21.63 -12.47 -18.98
N GLY A 207 21.08 -11.98 -17.88
CA GLY A 207 19.96 -11.05 -17.97
C GLY A 207 19.86 -10.11 -16.80
N ALA A 208 18.93 -9.16 -16.91
CA ALA A 208 18.60 -8.22 -15.85
C ALA A 208 17.11 -7.91 -15.80
N GLU A 209 16.64 -7.59 -14.59
CA GLU A 209 15.39 -6.89 -14.34
C GLU A 209 15.70 -5.59 -13.59
N ILE A 210 15.13 -4.51 -14.08
CA ILE A 210 15.34 -3.16 -13.60
C ILE A 210 13.98 -2.56 -13.29
N PHE A 211 13.65 -2.41 -12.01
CA PHE A 211 12.42 -1.78 -11.56
C PHE A 211 12.73 -0.48 -10.83
N ILE A 212 12.12 0.62 -11.27
CA ILE A 212 12.31 1.93 -10.62
C ILE A 212 11.46 2.00 -9.36
N VAL A 213 12.12 2.24 -8.23
CA VAL A 213 11.48 2.52 -6.94
C VAL A 213 11.18 4.01 -6.88
N LYS A 214 9.92 4.37 -7.12
CA LYS A 214 9.46 5.75 -7.04
C LYS A 214 9.12 6.10 -5.59
N PRO A 215 9.43 7.33 -5.12
CA PRO A 215 8.94 7.83 -3.85
C PRO A 215 7.40 7.78 -3.82
N ALA A 216 6.84 7.53 -2.65
CA ALA A 216 5.40 7.58 -2.48
C ALA A 216 4.86 8.98 -2.85
N GLN A 217 4.04 9.04 -3.89
CA GLN A 217 3.43 10.30 -4.35
C GLN A 217 2.14 10.63 -3.59
N GLN A 218 1.60 9.67 -2.87
CA GLN A 218 0.36 9.84 -2.12
C GLN A 218 0.66 9.68 -0.63
N GLN A 219 0.29 10.70 0.13
CA GLN A 219 0.35 10.69 1.58
C GLN A 219 -1.06 10.76 2.15
N GLU A 220 -1.35 9.94 3.14
CA GLU A 220 -2.59 9.99 3.91
C GLU A 220 -2.25 10.48 5.32
N LYS A 221 -2.82 11.62 5.71
CA LYS A 221 -2.80 12.08 7.10
C LYS A 221 -4.10 11.67 7.77
N VAL A 222 -4.01 10.86 8.80
CA VAL A 222 -5.15 10.41 9.60
C VAL A 222 -5.08 11.01 10.98
N THR A 223 -6.17 11.69 11.38
CA THR A 223 -6.32 12.23 12.72
C THR A 223 -7.49 11.53 13.41
N PHE A 224 -7.25 10.98 14.59
CA PHE A 224 -8.28 10.39 15.44
C PHE A 224 -8.68 11.38 16.51
N ILE A 225 -9.96 11.73 16.55
CA ILE A 225 -10.52 12.64 17.56
C ILE A 225 -11.47 11.82 18.43
N SER A 226 -11.10 11.60 19.67
CA SER A 226 -11.87 10.77 20.60
C SER A 226 -13.14 11.45 21.09
N ASN A 227 -13.11 12.76 21.26
CA ASN A 227 -14.20 13.54 21.83
C ASN A 227 -14.34 14.90 21.13
N PRO A 228 -14.91 14.94 19.90
CA PRO A 228 -15.04 16.16 19.15
C PRO A 228 -15.96 17.15 19.86
N PRO A 229 -15.66 18.45 19.83
CA PRO A 229 -16.54 19.47 20.40
C PRO A 229 -17.86 19.51 19.63
N ASN A 230 -18.94 19.92 20.31
CA ASN A 230 -20.28 20.02 19.73
C ASN A 230 -20.81 18.73 19.08
N ASN A 231 -20.36 17.58 19.58
CA ASN A 231 -20.73 16.27 19.04
C ASN A 231 -22.18 15.83 19.32
N VAL A 232 -22.99 16.70 19.93
CA VAL A 232 -24.40 16.47 20.23
C VAL A 232 -25.26 17.58 19.66
N PHE A 233 -26.15 17.22 18.75
CA PHE A 233 -27.12 18.13 18.18
C PHE A 233 -28.55 17.64 18.48
N THR A 234 -29.45 18.57 18.86
CA THR A 234 -30.85 18.27 19.14
C THR A 234 -31.74 19.10 18.27
N TRP A 235 -32.59 18.42 17.52
CA TRP A 235 -33.62 19.08 16.72
C TRP A 235 -35.01 18.79 17.29
N LYS A 236 -35.71 19.84 17.71
CA LYS A 236 -37.07 19.76 18.23
C LYS A 236 -38.08 20.11 17.15
N ILE A 237 -38.96 19.17 16.83
CA ILE A 237 -40.00 19.33 15.82
C ILE A 237 -41.35 19.50 16.52
N LEU A 238 -41.97 20.63 16.28
CA LEU A 238 -43.29 20.95 16.83
C LEU A 238 -44.38 20.49 15.88
N ARG A 239 -45.58 20.17 16.44
CA ARG A 239 -46.78 19.79 15.67
C ARG A 239 -46.50 18.68 14.65
N PHE A 240 -45.77 17.66 15.03
CA PHE A 240 -45.35 16.58 14.13
C PHE A 240 -46.52 15.92 13.37
N SER A 241 -47.70 15.79 14.01
CA SER A 241 -48.91 15.17 13.41
C SER A 241 -49.49 15.96 12.26
N THR A 242 -49.19 17.25 12.14
CA THR A 242 -49.73 18.13 11.07
C THR A 242 -48.74 18.32 9.92
N LEU A 243 -47.60 17.63 9.94
CA LEU A 243 -46.60 17.75 8.89
C LEU A 243 -47.07 17.03 7.62
N GLU A 244 -46.80 17.67 6.48
CA GLU A 244 -47.09 17.17 5.14
C GLU A 244 -46.10 16.09 4.73
N ASP A 245 -46.41 15.38 3.65
CA ASP A 245 -45.51 14.40 3.03
C ASP A 245 -44.45 15.11 2.20
N LYS A 246 -43.46 15.62 2.89
CA LYS A 246 -42.28 16.26 2.28
C LYS A 246 -41.06 16.10 3.17
N PHE A 247 -39.89 16.35 2.62
CA PHE A 247 -38.64 16.35 3.37
C PHE A 247 -38.49 17.62 4.20
N TYR A 248 -38.21 17.46 5.48
CA TYR A 248 -37.92 18.53 6.44
C TYR A 248 -36.44 18.46 6.83
N TYR A 249 -35.81 19.62 6.98
CA TYR A 249 -34.39 19.73 7.31
C TYR A 249 -34.21 20.58 8.57
N SER A 250 -33.20 20.23 9.37
CA SER A 250 -32.72 21.10 10.46
C SER A 250 -31.88 22.24 9.90
N ASP A 251 -31.53 23.18 10.77
CA ASP A 251 -30.41 24.07 10.53
C ASP A 251 -29.11 23.25 10.42
N ASP A 252 -28.11 23.85 9.76
CA ASP A 252 -26.78 23.29 9.73
C ASP A 252 -26.12 23.40 11.09
N PHE A 253 -25.46 22.36 11.54
CA PHE A 253 -24.68 22.35 12.77
C PHE A 253 -23.25 21.92 12.49
N LEU A 254 -22.33 22.55 13.20
CA LEU A 254 -20.89 22.35 13.02
C LEU A 254 -20.39 21.29 14.02
N VAL A 255 -19.73 20.25 13.48
CA VAL A 255 -18.95 19.31 14.27
C VAL A 255 -17.54 19.29 13.70
N GLU A 256 -16.56 19.66 14.47
CA GLU A 256 -15.19 19.97 14.01
C GLU A 256 -15.23 21.07 12.94
N ASP A 257 -14.66 20.78 11.78
CA ASP A 257 -14.58 21.70 10.65
C ASP A 257 -15.64 21.44 9.57
N ARG A 258 -16.62 20.60 9.85
CA ARG A 258 -17.65 20.24 8.87
C ARG A 258 -19.05 20.52 9.37
N TYR A 259 -19.87 21.12 8.47
CA TYR A 259 -21.28 21.30 8.71
C TYR A 259 -22.07 20.03 8.40
N TRP A 260 -23.10 19.81 9.18
CA TRP A 260 -24.03 18.69 9.08
C TRP A 260 -25.47 19.19 9.18
N ARG A 261 -26.38 18.41 8.61
CA ARG A 261 -27.82 18.69 8.65
C ARG A 261 -28.57 17.40 8.86
N LEU A 262 -29.56 17.42 9.73
CA LEU A 262 -30.54 16.34 9.85
C LEU A 262 -31.69 16.56 8.88
N GLY A 263 -32.27 15.45 8.38
CA GLY A 263 -33.47 15.50 7.59
C GLY A 263 -34.33 14.27 7.77
N PHE A 264 -35.63 14.41 7.62
CA PHE A 264 -36.61 13.32 7.68
C PHE A 264 -37.83 13.59 6.81
N ASN A 265 -38.57 12.54 6.45
CA ASN A 265 -39.90 12.64 5.90
C ASN A 265 -40.90 12.01 6.89
N PRO A 266 -41.91 12.74 7.40
CA PRO A 266 -42.84 12.24 8.40
C PRO A 266 -43.75 11.09 7.88
N LYS A 267 -43.98 10.98 6.57
CA LYS A 267 -44.83 9.96 5.93
C LYS A 267 -44.04 8.77 5.38
N GLY A 268 -42.72 8.80 5.45
CA GLY A 268 -41.83 7.75 4.90
C GLY A 268 -41.08 8.22 3.68
N ASP A 269 -40.27 7.33 3.08
CA ASP A 269 -39.44 7.64 1.91
C ASP A 269 -39.89 6.94 0.62
N GLY A 270 -41.11 6.41 0.61
CA GLY A 270 -41.66 5.68 -0.53
C GLY A 270 -41.04 4.30 -0.78
N GLY A 271 -40.08 3.88 0.03
CA GLY A 271 -39.30 2.64 -0.17
C GLY A 271 -39.93 1.38 0.45
N GLY A 272 -41.27 1.26 0.48
CA GLY A 272 -41.94 -0.01 0.82
C GLY A 272 -42.08 -0.33 2.33
N ARG A 273 -41.79 0.60 3.24
CA ARG A 273 -42.02 0.45 4.69
C ARG A 273 -42.93 1.55 5.22
N PRO A 274 -44.21 1.40 5.13
CA PRO A 274 -45.21 2.46 5.42
C PRO A 274 -45.24 2.89 6.91
N HIS A 275 -44.51 2.23 7.80
CA HIS A 275 -44.56 2.50 9.24
C HIS A 275 -43.20 2.88 9.85
N ALA A 276 -42.21 3.24 9.02
CA ALA A 276 -40.89 3.65 9.50
C ALA A 276 -40.66 5.14 9.26
N LEU A 277 -40.15 5.84 10.27
CA LEU A 277 -39.71 7.23 10.16
C LEU A 277 -38.25 7.23 9.65
N PRO A 278 -38.00 7.61 8.42
CA PRO A 278 -36.65 7.73 7.89
C PRO A 278 -35.99 9.00 8.42
N ILE A 279 -34.80 8.84 8.99
CA ILE A 279 -33.97 9.95 9.47
C ILE A 279 -32.62 9.87 8.80
N PHE A 280 -32.16 10.99 8.26
CA PHE A 280 -30.91 11.09 7.53
C PHE A 280 -29.99 12.14 8.14
N LEU A 281 -28.69 11.87 8.11
CA LEU A 281 -27.65 12.84 8.37
C LEU A 281 -26.96 13.19 7.05
N PHE A 282 -26.98 14.47 6.71
CA PHE A 282 -26.37 15.01 5.50
C PHE A 282 -25.07 15.72 5.87
N ALA A 283 -24.00 15.34 5.20
CA ALA A 283 -22.76 16.10 5.25
C ALA A 283 -22.90 17.32 4.34
N GLN A 284 -22.61 18.48 4.88
CA GLN A 284 -22.60 19.76 4.18
C GLN A 284 -21.16 20.22 3.86
N GLY A 285 -20.95 21.49 3.58
CA GLY A 285 -19.65 22.06 3.37
C GLY A 285 -18.74 22.04 4.63
N HIS A 286 -17.56 22.61 4.47
CA HIS A 286 -16.62 22.82 5.57
C HIS A 286 -16.69 24.26 6.07
N LYS A 287 -16.19 24.46 7.29
CA LYS A 287 -15.97 25.80 7.85
C LYS A 287 -15.09 26.63 6.92
N ALA A 288 -15.31 27.92 6.86
CA ALA A 288 -14.45 28.83 6.10
C ALA A 288 -12.98 28.64 6.50
N ASN A 289 -12.09 28.59 5.53
CA ASN A 289 -10.64 28.34 5.69
C ASN A 289 -10.24 26.95 6.21
N ALA A 290 -11.19 26.03 6.37
CA ALA A 290 -10.84 24.63 6.68
C ALA A 290 -10.43 23.88 5.40
N VAL A 291 -9.44 23.01 5.51
CA VAL A 291 -9.06 22.10 4.40
C VAL A 291 -10.20 21.13 4.15
N ALA A 292 -10.66 21.07 2.90
CA ALA A 292 -11.68 20.12 2.50
C ALA A 292 -11.15 18.68 2.65
N THR A 293 -11.75 17.93 3.55
CA THR A 293 -11.31 16.58 3.90
C THR A 293 -12.47 15.58 3.76
N ASN A 294 -12.14 14.32 3.47
CA ASN A 294 -13.08 13.25 3.62
C ASN A 294 -13.24 12.92 5.12
N THR A 295 -14.47 12.96 5.60
CA THR A 295 -14.76 12.68 7.00
C THR A 295 -15.36 11.28 7.12
N TRP A 296 -14.73 10.45 7.94
CA TRP A 296 -15.28 9.17 8.37
C TRP A 296 -15.74 9.30 9.82
N GLY A 297 -16.90 8.76 10.15
CA GLY A 297 -17.41 8.88 11.50
C GLY A 297 -18.51 7.87 11.81
N ALA A 298 -18.81 7.79 13.09
CA ALA A 298 -19.95 7.04 13.60
C ALA A 298 -20.96 8.01 14.20
N VAL A 299 -22.24 7.74 14.01
CA VAL A 299 -23.32 8.56 14.51
C VAL A 299 -24.38 7.74 15.20
N ASN A 300 -24.84 8.23 16.35
CA ASN A 300 -26.06 7.73 16.99
C ASN A 300 -27.22 8.67 16.66
N LEU A 301 -28.19 8.17 15.91
CA LEU A 301 -29.46 8.85 15.69
C LEU A 301 -30.44 8.39 16.76
N ARG A 302 -30.98 9.32 17.55
CA ARG A 302 -31.88 9.00 18.66
C ARG A 302 -33.20 9.74 18.54
N LEU A 303 -34.28 8.98 18.62
CA LEU A 303 -35.64 9.49 18.77
C LEU A 303 -36.00 9.49 20.27
N LYS A 304 -36.16 10.69 20.85
CA LYS A 304 -36.43 10.84 22.28
C LYS A 304 -37.91 10.54 22.56
N ASN A 305 -38.15 9.59 23.45
CA ASN A 305 -39.46 9.40 24.04
C ASN A 305 -39.75 10.57 24.98
N GLN A 306 -40.95 11.21 24.82
CA GLN A 306 -41.37 12.37 25.62
C GLN A 306 -41.90 11.99 27.01
N ARG A 307 -42.29 10.71 27.20
CA ARG A 307 -42.97 10.24 28.39
C ARG A 307 -42.14 9.33 29.28
N SER A 308 -41.00 8.82 28.77
CA SER A 308 -40.16 7.89 29.51
C SER A 308 -38.69 7.98 29.04
N THR A 309 -37.82 7.29 29.75
CA THR A 309 -36.41 7.15 29.36
C THR A 309 -36.16 6.13 28.27
N ASN A 310 -37.20 5.39 27.85
CA ASN A 310 -37.09 4.40 26.75
C ASN A 310 -37.03 5.09 25.38
N HIS A 311 -35.85 5.50 24.98
CA HIS A 311 -35.58 6.15 23.70
C HIS A 311 -35.28 5.12 22.60
N ARG A 312 -35.64 5.42 21.35
CA ARG A 312 -35.21 4.62 20.20
C ARG A 312 -33.93 5.22 19.64
N GLN A 313 -32.93 4.38 19.40
CA GLN A 313 -31.66 4.84 18.83
C GLN A 313 -31.13 3.83 17.79
N ILE A 314 -30.37 4.36 16.84
CA ILE A 314 -29.72 3.59 15.79
C ILE A 314 -28.28 4.08 15.71
N TYR A 315 -27.34 3.15 15.73
CA TYR A 315 -25.94 3.41 15.55
C TYR A 315 -25.55 3.16 14.08
N CYS A 316 -24.95 4.16 13.44
CA CYS A 316 -24.53 4.08 12.06
C CYS A 316 -23.03 4.36 11.95
N LYS A 317 -22.28 3.45 11.31
CA LYS A 317 -20.91 3.67 10.87
C LYS A 317 -20.88 3.82 9.38
N LYS A 318 -20.28 4.86 8.80
CA LYS A 318 -20.10 4.94 7.35
C LYS A 318 -18.95 5.85 6.90
N ASN A 319 -18.32 5.40 5.79
CA ASN A 319 -17.45 6.22 4.95
C ASN A 319 -18.26 7.16 4.05
N ASN A 320 -17.76 8.37 3.84
CA ASN A 320 -18.35 9.38 2.96
C ASN A 320 -18.22 9.03 1.47
N GLN A 321 -18.96 8.04 1.01
CA GLN A 321 -19.34 7.99 -0.41
C GLN A 321 -20.87 8.14 -0.47
N LYS A 322 -21.34 9.00 -1.38
CA LYS A 322 -22.76 9.34 -1.59
C LYS A 322 -23.67 8.11 -1.65
N LYS A 323 -24.16 7.60 -0.53
CA LYS A 323 -25.24 6.60 -0.50
C LYS A 323 -26.10 6.74 0.75
N LYS A 324 -27.42 6.64 0.56
CA LYS A 324 -28.46 6.66 1.58
C LYS A 324 -28.18 5.70 2.74
N PHE A 325 -28.37 6.17 3.98
CA PHE A 325 -28.38 5.32 5.17
C PHE A 325 -29.67 4.50 5.21
N ILE A 326 -29.55 3.19 5.10
CA ILE A 326 -30.67 2.27 5.35
C ILE A 326 -30.38 1.60 6.69
N SER A 327 -31.28 1.79 7.67
CA SER A 327 -31.16 1.23 9.02
C SER A 327 -31.41 -0.27 9.01
N ARG A 328 -30.48 -1.06 9.56
CA ARG A 328 -30.73 -2.45 9.96
C ARG A 328 -31.13 -2.48 11.45
N ARG A 329 -32.27 -3.09 11.76
CA ARG A 329 -32.64 -3.43 13.14
C ARG A 329 -31.72 -4.54 13.64
N GLU A 330 -31.01 -4.33 14.72
CA GLU A 330 -30.52 -5.41 15.57
C GLU A 330 -31.60 -5.68 16.62
N ASN A 331 -32.21 -6.86 16.57
CA ASN A 331 -33.05 -7.37 17.64
C ASN A 331 -32.11 -7.98 18.69
N HIS A 332 -31.98 -7.32 19.84
CA HIS A 332 -31.50 -7.99 21.05
C HIS A 332 -32.70 -8.61 21.76
N HIS A 333 -32.68 -9.93 21.85
CA HIS A 333 -33.45 -10.70 22.81
C HIS A 333 -32.80 -10.61 24.18
#